data_accce914dc207368b2e0264dc5111d14
#
_entry.id   accce914dc207368b2e0264dc5111d14
#
_cell.length_a   1.000
_cell.length_b   1.000
_cell.length_c   1.000
_cell.angle_alpha   90.00
_cell.angle_beta   90.00
_cell.angle_gamma   90.00
#
_symmetry.space_group_name_H-M   'P 1'
#
loop_
_entity.id
_entity.type
_entity.pdbx_description
1 polymer ?
#
loop_
_entity_poly.entity_id
_entity_poly.type
_entity_poly.pdbx_seq_one_letter_code
_entity_poly.pdbx_strand_id
1 'polypeptide(L)'
;CRNTSQNLVGSGNDYYFETVLNSSTSPCNNSPTLISSPIPYVSINQIVNYNLGVFEPDGDSLAYSLVSALDDPGVPVAYQGGYSGSSPINGINIDPSTGEITFTPTITGNFVVVVLIEEFDDNGNLKGSFLHDFQFQVITSANITPSPPSTGISNFSGSAIVTGNNNIQACEGDSICFDLIQS
;
A
#
# COMPACT_ATOMS: atom_id res chain seq x y z
N CYS A 1 -4.57 16.51 -15.10
CA CYS A 1 -4.40 17.29 -13.86
C CYS A 1 -4.77 16.46 -12.65
N ARG A 2 -4.02 16.61 -11.55
CA ARG A 2 -4.36 15.98 -10.25
C ARG A 2 -5.59 16.64 -9.64
N ASN A 3 -6.37 15.86 -8.91
CA ASN A 3 -7.44 16.41 -8.07
C ASN A 3 -6.83 17.23 -6.90
N THR A 4 -7.61 18.14 -6.35
CA THR A 4 -7.23 18.85 -5.14
C THR A 4 -6.87 17.86 -4.04
N SER A 5 -5.70 18.02 -3.42
CA SER A 5 -5.22 17.14 -2.36
C SER A 5 -4.86 17.94 -1.09
N GLN A 6 -4.84 17.26 0.05
CA GLN A 6 -4.51 17.86 1.35
C GLN A 6 -3.01 18.14 1.50
N ASN A 7 -2.19 17.38 0.80
CA ASN A 7 -0.73 17.40 0.98
C ASN A 7 0.03 18.19 -0.08
N LEU A 8 -0.62 18.63 -1.18
CA LEU A 8 0.03 19.43 -2.22
C LEU A 8 -0.47 20.88 -2.23
N VAL A 9 0.38 21.81 -2.61
CA VAL A 9 0.03 23.21 -2.78
C VAL A 9 -0.65 23.42 -4.13
N GLY A 10 -1.81 24.07 -4.13
CA GLY A 10 -2.57 24.38 -5.34
C GLY A 10 -3.45 23.22 -5.82
N SER A 11 -4.16 23.49 -6.91
CA SER A 11 -5.00 22.53 -7.61
C SER A 11 -4.62 22.52 -9.10
N GLY A 12 -4.76 21.35 -9.73
CA GLY A 12 -4.54 21.23 -11.17
C GLY A 12 -3.07 21.06 -11.57
N ASN A 13 -2.20 20.65 -10.66
CA ASN A 13 -0.84 20.24 -11.00
C ASN A 13 -0.90 19.11 -12.03
N ASP A 14 0.00 19.15 -12.99
CA ASP A 14 0.07 18.13 -14.01
C ASP A 14 0.57 16.80 -13.43
N TYR A 15 0.40 15.75 -14.20
CA TYR A 15 0.77 14.39 -13.84
C TYR A 15 2.00 14.03 -14.66
N TYR A 16 3.11 13.74 -14.01
CA TYR A 16 4.31 13.28 -14.69
C TYR A 16 4.61 11.83 -14.30
N PHE A 17 4.72 10.99 -15.33
CA PHE A 17 5.17 9.61 -15.18
C PHE A 17 6.54 9.46 -15.80
N GLU A 18 7.42 8.76 -15.11
CA GLU A 18 8.73 8.43 -15.64
C GLU A 18 8.97 6.94 -15.50
N THR A 19 9.46 6.35 -16.59
CA THR A 19 10.02 5.00 -16.60
C THR A 19 11.39 5.10 -17.23
N VAL A 20 12.40 4.59 -16.54
CA VAL A 20 13.78 4.55 -17.02
C VAL A 20 14.16 3.08 -17.22
N LEU A 21 14.72 2.77 -18.38
CA LEU A 21 15.25 1.46 -18.71
C LEU A 21 16.72 1.60 -19.11
N ASN A 22 17.60 0.87 -18.45
CA ASN A 22 19.01 0.81 -18.78
C ASN A 22 19.30 -0.27 -19.84
N SER A 23 18.91 0.00 -21.08
CA SER A 23 19.03 -0.94 -22.18
C SER A 23 20.48 -1.28 -22.60
N SER A 24 21.46 -0.48 -22.17
CA SER A 24 22.87 -0.72 -22.47
C SER A 24 23.47 -1.84 -21.63
N THR A 25 22.99 -2.02 -20.41
CA THR A 25 23.45 -3.07 -19.48
C THR A 25 22.47 -4.23 -19.36
N SER A 26 21.20 -4.03 -19.75
CA SER A 26 20.13 -5.01 -19.60
C SER A 26 19.24 -5.07 -20.85
N PRO A 27 19.75 -5.56 -21.99
CA PRO A 27 19.05 -5.47 -23.29
C PRO A 27 17.81 -6.36 -23.40
N CYS A 28 17.63 -7.35 -22.50
CA CYS A 28 16.51 -8.29 -22.51
C CYS A 28 15.67 -8.21 -21.22
N ASN A 29 15.66 -7.08 -20.55
CA ASN A 29 14.91 -6.89 -19.32
C ASN A 29 13.41 -6.73 -19.58
N ASN A 30 12.58 -7.39 -18.77
CA ASN A 30 11.15 -7.16 -18.72
C ASN A 30 10.86 -6.30 -17.47
N SER A 31 10.29 -5.13 -17.67
CA SER A 31 9.97 -4.24 -16.54
C SER A 31 8.95 -4.85 -15.58
N PRO A 32 9.05 -4.55 -14.29
CA PRO A 32 8.07 -4.95 -13.29
C PRO A 32 6.66 -4.46 -13.64
N THR A 33 5.63 -5.21 -13.24
CA THR A 33 4.23 -4.89 -13.48
C THR A 33 3.44 -4.80 -12.18
N LEU A 34 2.50 -3.85 -12.11
CA LEU A 34 1.56 -3.72 -11.01
C LEU A 34 0.38 -4.67 -11.22
N ILE A 35 0.16 -5.60 -10.30
CA ILE A 35 -0.95 -6.57 -10.37
C ILE A 35 -2.11 -6.22 -9.43
N SER A 36 -1.88 -5.35 -8.46
CA SER A 36 -2.93 -4.87 -7.54
C SER A 36 -3.55 -3.57 -8.04
N SER A 37 -4.88 -3.49 -7.99
CA SER A 37 -5.57 -2.21 -8.19
C SER A 37 -5.36 -1.32 -6.96
N PRO A 38 -5.13 -0.02 -7.13
CA PRO A 38 -5.05 0.90 -6.01
C PRO A 38 -6.33 0.83 -5.15
N ILE A 39 -6.19 0.84 -3.83
CA ILE A 39 -7.32 1.02 -2.91
C ILE A 39 -7.54 2.53 -2.78
N PRO A 40 -8.58 3.10 -3.44
CA PRO A 40 -8.75 4.55 -3.46
C PRO A 40 -9.31 5.10 -2.14
N TYR A 41 -10.01 4.26 -1.36
CA TYR A 41 -10.72 4.70 -0.16
C TYR A 41 -10.19 4.03 1.09
N VAL A 42 -9.83 4.84 2.09
CA VAL A 42 -9.40 4.38 3.41
C VAL A 42 -10.15 5.13 4.49
N SER A 43 -10.37 4.50 5.64
CA SER A 43 -11.10 5.11 6.75
C SER A 43 -10.17 5.89 7.67
N ILE A 44 -10.63 7.08 8.10
CA ILE A 44 -9.94 7.86 9.14
C ILE A 44 -9.78 7.05 10.43
N ASN A 45 -8.66 7.22 11.13
CA ASN A 45 -8.33 6.56 12.40
C ASN A 45 -8.25 5.02 12.34
N GLN A 46 -8.17 4.44 11.14
CA GLN A 46 -7.94 3.01 10.97
C GLN A 46 -6.56 2.77 10.37
N ILE A 47 -5.89 1.71 10.81
CA ILE A 47 -4.62 1.33 10.23
C ILE A 47 -4.83 0.85 8.80
N VAL A 48 -4.02 1.36 7.91
CA VAL A 48 -3.96 0.97 6.51
C VAL A 48 -2.70 0.14 6.30
N ASN A 49 -2.86 -1.04 5.72
CA ASN A 49 -1.77 -1.86 5.20
C ASN A 49 -2.07 -2.07 3.72
N TYR A 50 -1.24 -1.51 2.86
CA TYR A 50 -1.42 -1.55 1.43
C TYR A 50 -0.15 -2.01 0.73
N ASN A 51 -0.24 -3.06 -0.07
CA ASN A 51 0.83 -3.54 -0.90
C ASN A 51 0.55 -3.24 -2.37
N LEU A 52 1.54 -2.68 -3.07
CA LEU A 52 1.45 -2.32 -4.48
C LEU A 52 1.25 -3.53 -5.40
N GLY A 53 1.60 -4.74 -4.94
CA GLY A 53 1.49 -5.96 -5.72
C GLY A 53 2.34 -5.89 -6.98
N VAL A 54 3.61 -5.54 -6.84
CA VAL A 54 4.54 -5.50 -7.97
C VAL A 54 5.04 -6.91 -8.25
N PHE A 55 4.94 -7.34 -9.50
CA PHE A 55 5.47 -8.60 -9.98
C PHE A 55 6.63 -8.33 -10.93
N GLU A 56 7.78 -8.95 -10.64
CA GLU A 56 8.98 -8.87 -11.44
C GLU A 56 9.20 -10.21 -12.16
N PRO A 57 9.15 -10.23 -13.53
CA PRO A 57 9.13 -11.49 -14.29
C PRO A 57 10.50 -12.15 -14.47
N ASP A 58 11.60 -11.41 -14.37
CA ASP A 58 12.95 -11.91 -14.63
C ASP A 58 13.65 -12.44 -13.36
N GLY A 59 13.03 -12.24 -12.17
CA GLY A 59 13.58 -12.64 -10.88
C GLY A 59 14.52 -11.61 -10.27
N ASP A 60 14.52 -10.39 -10.79
CA ASP A 60 15.34 -9.29 -10.30
C ASP A 60 14.82 -8.74 -8.95
N SER A 61 15.71 -8.14 -8.19
CA SER A 61 15.33 -7.57 -6.90
C SER A 61 14.71 -6.17 -7.06
N LEU A 62 13.68 -5.88 -6.26
CA LEU A 62 13.02 -4.59 -6.26
C LEU A 62 13.30 -3.81 -4.97
N ALA A 63 13.45 -2.49 -5.12
CA ALA A 63 13.51 -1.56 -4.00
C ALA A 63 12.44 -0.49 -4.14
N TYR A 64 11.89 -0.07 -2.99
CA TYR A 64 10.77 0.86 -2.93
C TYR A 64 11.08 2.04 -2.05
N SER A 65 10.76 3.25 -2.51
CA SER A 65 10.92 4.47 -1.72
C SER A 65 9.81 5.48 -1.99
N LEU A 66 9.43 6.25 -0.96
CA LEU A 66 8.53 7.38 -1.10
C LEU A 66 9.30 8.57 -1.66
N VAL A 67 8.79 9.17 -2.72
CA VAL A 67 9.43 10.30 -3.41
C VAL A 67 8.44 11.43 -3.69
N SER A 68 8.95 12.58 -4.07
CA SER A 68 8.12 13.73 -4.44
C SER A 68 7.33 13.48 -5.72
N ALA A 69 6.07 13.90 -5.72
CA ALA A 69 5.30 14.03 -6.94
C ALA A 69 5.96 15.02 -7.90
N LEU A 70 5.94 14.73 -9.19
CA LEU A 70 6.53 15.59 -10.22
C LEU A 70 5.44 16.20 -11.08
N ASP A 71 5.69 17.42 -11.54
CA ASP A 71 4.85 18.19 -12.45
C ASP A 71 5.40 18.14 -13.88
N ASP A 72 6.74 18.09 -13.99
CA ASP A 72 7.55 17.97 -15.18
C ASP A 72 8.80 17.13 -14.88
N PRO A 73 9.62 16.74 -15.89
CA PRO A 73 10.88 16.04 -15.67
C PRO A 73 11.77 16.73 -14.63
N GLY A 74 11.96 16.07 -13.48
CA GLY A 74 12.77 16.57 -12.38
C GLY A 74 12.21 17.80 -11.65
N VAL A 75 10.97 18.21 -11.90
CA VAL A 75 10.32 19.36 -11.24
C VAL A 75 9.35 18.86 -10.17
N PRO A 76 9.71 18.90 -8.88
CA PRO A 76 8.83 18.45 -7.82
C PRO A 76 7.67 19.42 -7.58
N VAL A 77 6.48 18.86 -7.34
CA VAL A 77 5.32 19.62 -6.88
C VAL A 77 5.58 20.12 -5.44
N ALA A 78 5.13 21.35 -5.15
CA ALA A 78 5.23 21.89 -3.79
C ALA A 78 4.26 21.18 -2.84
N TYR A 79 4.74 20.85 -1.65
CA TYR A 79 3.94 20.25 -0.59
C TYR A 79 3.42 21.28 0.41
N GLN A 80 2.23 21.05 0.95
CA GLN A 80 1.68 21.80 2.09
C GLN A 80 2.57 21.63 3.33
N GLY A 81 2.56 22.63 4.23
CA GLY A 81 3.35 22.57 5.45
C GLY A 81 3.09 21.30 6.28
N GLY A 82 4.17 20.61 6.63
CA GLY A 82 4.13 19.34 7.36
C GLY A 82 4.15 18.08 6.50
N TYR A 83 4.03 18.22 5.17
CA TYR A 83 4.12 17.11 4.21
C TYR A 83 5.35 17.23 3.32
N SER A 84 5.77 16.10 2.78
CA SER A 84 6.88 16.03 1.81
C SER A 84 6.71 14.78 0.93
N GLY A 85 7.56 14.62 -0.08
CA GLY A 85 7.58 13.41 -0.91
C GLY A 85 7.85 12.14 -0.10
N SER A 86 8.73 12.21 0.89
CA SER A 86 9.04 11.08 1.79
C SER A 86 8.05 10.92 2.95
N SER A 87 7.19 11.91 3.20
CA SER A 87 6.15 11.89 4.22
C SER A 87 4.87 12.56 3.70
N PRO A 88 4.24 11.98 2.65
CA PRO A 88 3.04 12.54 2.04
C PRO A 88 1.78 12.42 2.90
N ILE A 89 1.79 11.54 3.90
CA ILE A 89 0.75 11.38 4.93
C ILE A 89 1.48 11.26 6.27
N ASN A 90 0.95 11.86 7.31
CA ASN A 90 1.57 11.78 8.64
C ASN A 90 1.66 10.32 9.12
N GLY A 91 2.86 9.90 9.49
CA GLY A 91 3.13 8.54 9.98
C GLY A 91 3.12 7.46 8.90
N ILE A 92 3.15 7.82 7.62
CA ILE A 92 3.30 6.85 6.53
C ILE A 92 4.70 6.24 6.55
N ASN A 93 4.75 4.95 6.31
CA ASN A 93 5.98 4.19 6.13
C ASN A 93 5.84 3.27 4.93
N ILE A 94 6.94 3.01 4.24
CA ILE A 94 7.04 1.98 3.20
C ILE A 94 8.16 1.01 3.56
N ASP A 95 7.90 -0.27 3.43
CA ASP A 95 8.96 -1.27 3.52
C ASP A 95 9.78 -1.25 2.22
N PRO A 96 11.09 -1.00 2.27
CA PRO A 96 11.90 -0.80 1.08
C PRO A 96 12.11 -2.09 0.26
N SER A 97 11.83 -3.26 0.80
CA SER A 97 12.00 -4.55 0.14
C SER A 97 10.69 -5.16 -0.38
N THR A 98 9.57 -4.87 0.29
CA THR A 98 8.27 -5.46 -0.05
C THR A 98 7.30 -4.47 -0.71
N GLY A 99 7.58 -3.16 -0.59
CA GLY A 99 6.68 -2.11 -1.04
C GLY A 99 5.40 -1.99 -0.20
N GLU A 100 5.33 -2.62 0.97
CA GLU A 100 4.19 -2.50 1.86
C GLU A 100 4.15 -1.10 2.48
N ILE A 101 3.03 -0.41 2.29
CA ILE A 101 2.76 0.92 2.82
C ILE A 101 1.86 0.79 4.04
N THR A 102 2.27 1.42 5.14
CA THR A 102 1.51 1.42 6.40
C THR A 102 1.34 2.83 6.92
N PHE A 103 0.13 3.17 7.37
CA PHE A 103 -0.17 4.45 8.04
C PHE A 103 -1.52 4.40 8.76
N THR A 104 -1.78 5.41 9.62
CA THR A 104 -3.10 5.63 10.23
C THR A 104 -3.49 7.07 9.96
N PRO A 105 -4.41 7.33 9.02
CA PRO A 105 -4.79 8.69 8.67
C PRO A 105 -5.61 9.35 9.78
N THR A 106 -5.29 10.60 10.10
CA THR A 106 -6.00 11.40 11.14
C THR A 106 -6.80 12.57 10.57
N ILE A 107 -6.72 12.79 9.25
CA ILE A 107 -7.40 13.87 8.53
C ILE A 107 -8.05 13.28 7.28
N THR A 108 -9.30 13.67 7.02
CA THR A 108 -10.02 13.28 5.80
C THR A 108 -9.56 14.10 4.59
N GLY A 109 -9.67 13.53 3.39
CA GLY A 109 -9.34 14.19 2.13
C GLY A 109 -8.50 13.32 1.21
N ASN A 110 -8.05 13.92 0.11
CA ASN A 110 -7.22 13.23 -0.87
C ASN A 110 -5.75 13.48 -0.55
N PHE A 111 -4.93 12.44 -0.61
CA PHE A 111 -3.49 12.50 -0.41
C PHE A 111 -2.77 11.85 -1.59
N VAL A 112 -1.91 12.62 -2.25
CA VAL A 112 -1.04 12.10 -3.32
C VAL A 112 0.14 11.39 -2.69
N VAL A 113 0.42 10.18 -3.17
CA VAL A 113 1.55 9.35 -2.76
C VAL A 113 2.28 8.90 -4.01
N VAL A 114 3.58 9.06 -4.03
CA VAL A 114 4.42 8.60 -5.14
C VAL A 114 5.47 7.64 -4.61
N VAL A 115 5.53 6.48 -5.24
CA VAL A 115 6.53 5.46 -4.95
C VAL A 115 7.46 5.35 -6.14
N LEU A 116 8.74 5.47 -5.90
CA LEU A 116 9.78 5.05 -6.83
C LEU A 116 10.04 3.57 -6.62
N ILE A 117 9.96 2.82 -7.72
CA ILE A 117 10.25 1.39 -7.76
C ILE A 117 11.49 1.23 -8.64
N GLU A 118 12.53 0.66 -8.06
CA GLU A 118 13.82 0.44 -8.70
C GLU A 118 14.09 -1.06 -8.81
N GLU A 119 14.63 -1.47 -9.95
CA GLU A 119 14.92 -2.85 -10.29
C GLU A 119 16.43 -3.08 -10.39
N PHE A 120 16.94 -4.11 -9.72
CA PHE A 120 18.37 -4.40 -9.64
C PHE A 120 18.67 -5.85 -10.02
N ASP A 121 19.76 -6.04 -10.76
CA ASP A 121 20.29 -7.38 -11.05
C ASP A 121 20.92 -8.03 -9.80
N ASP A 122 21.32 -9.29 -9.92
CA ASP A 122 21.99 -10.06 -8.85
C ASP A 122 23.31 -9.43 -8.35
N ASN A 123 23.90 -8.51 -9.10
CA ASN A 123 25.12 -7.80 -8.73
C ASN A 123 24.84 -6.43 -8.08
N GLY A 124 23.55 -6.05 -7.97
CA GLY A 124 23.12 -4.77 -7.44
C GLY A 124 23.23 -3.60 -8.43
N ASN A 125 23.31 -3.86 -9.73
CA ASN A 125 23.26 -2.81 -10.74
C ASN A 125 21.82 -2.45 -11.09
N LEU A 126 21.52 -1.16 -11.18
CA LEU A 126 20.21 -0.66 -11.54
C LEU A 126 19.90 -1.01 -13.01
N LYS A 127 18.84 -1.76 -13.24
CA LYS A 127 18.32 -2.15 -14.55
C LYS A 127 17.24 -1.20 -15.05
N GLY A 128 16.38 -0.76 -14.17
CA GLY A 128 15.29 0.15 -14.50
C GLY A 128 14.64 0.76 -13.27
N SER A 129 13.76 1.73 -13.50
CA SER A 129 12.94 2.31 -12.45
C SER A 129 11.66 2.90 -13.04
N PHE A 130 10.62 3.01 -12.23
CA PHE A 130 9.42 3.74 -12.60
C PHE A 130 8.77 4.42 -11.38
N LEU A 131 8.08 5.53 -11.66
CA LEU A 131 7.28 6.24 -10.68
C LEU A 131 5.84 5.78 -10.70
N HIS A 132 5.33 5.35 -9.54
CA HIS A 132 3.92 5.04 -9.36
C HIS A 132 3.26 6.13 -8.51
N ASP A 133 2.47 6.99 -9.16
CA ASP A 133 1.77 8.12 -8.55
C ASP A 133 0.28 7.77 -8.41
N PHE A 134 -0.23 7.81 -7.20
CA PHE A 134 -1.63 7.49 -6.90
C PHE A 134 -2.15 8.31 -5.71
N GLN A 135 -3.45 8.19 -5.42
CA GLN A 135 -4.09 8.92 -4.33
C GLN A 135 -4.80 7.98 -3.38
N PHE A 136 -4.63 8.23 -2.08
CA PHE A 136 -5.56 7.74 -1.07
C PHE A 136 -6.64 8.80 -0.81
N GLN A 137 -7.89 8.38 -0.83
CA GLN A 137 -9.00 9.20 -0.35
C GLN A 137 -9.39 8.74 1.06
N VAL A 138 -9.06 9.56 2.04
CA VAL A 138 -9.43 9.33 3.44
C VAL A 138 -10.84 9.82 3.67
N ILE A 139 -11.72 8.90 4.06
CA ILE A 139 -13.14 9.19 4.31
C ILE A 139 -13.51 8.91 5.76
N THR A 140 -14.57 9.55 6.23
CA THR A 140 -15.24 9.12 7.46
C THR A 140 -16.05 7.87 7.13
N SER A 141 -15.80 6.78 7.84
CA SER A 141 -16.63 5.59 7.74
C SER A 141 -17.30 5.33 9.08
N ALA A 142 -18.59 5.05 9.03
CA ALA A 142 -19.32 4.54 10.19
C ALA A 142 -19.04 3.04 10.41
N ASN A 143 -18.41 2.38 9.43
CA ASN A 143 -18.05 0.98 9.56
C ASN A 143 -16.76 0.86 10.38
N ILE A 144 -16.88 0.27 11.53
CA ILE A 144 -15.75 -0.17 12.34
C ILE A 144 -15.22 -1.45 11.67
N THR A 145 -13.89 -1.58 11.60
CA THR A 145 -13.27 -2.85 11.17
C THR A 145 -13.85 -3.97 12.02
N PRO A 146 -14.36 -5.06 11.43
CA PRO A 146 -14.84 -6.19 12.22
C PRO A 146 -13.72 -6.64 13.15
N SER A 147 -13.95 -6.53 14.44
CA SER A 147 -13.04 -7.10 15.43
C SER A 147 -13.61 -8.44 15.89
N PRO A 148 -12.77 -9.43 16.22
CA PRO A 148 -13.24 -10.65 16.83
C PRO A 148 -14.07 -10.29 18.06
N PRO A 149 -15.25 -10.91 18.26
CA PRO A 149 -16.10 -10.59 19.38
C PRO A 149 -15.38 -10.82 20.69
N SER A 150 -15.52 -9.91 21.64
CA SER A 150 -14.96 -10.07 22.99
C SER A 150 -15.56 -11.28 23.72
N THR A 151 -16.73 -11.72 23.30
CA THR A 151 -17.44 -12.91 23.79
C THR A 151 -16.91 -14.22 23.21
N GLY A 152 -16.05 -14.15 22.18
CA GLY A 152 -15.45 -15.33 21.56
C GLY A 152 -16.34 -16.05 20.56
N ILE A 153 -16.01 -17.29 20.31
CA ILE A 153 -16.71 -18.21 19.42
C ILE A 153 -17.94 -18.73 20.14
N SER A 154 -19.10 -18.63 19.48
CA SER A 154 -20.37 -19.16 20.00
C SER A 154 -20.95 -20.23 19.09
N ASN A 155 -21.92 -20.99 19.60
CA ASN A 155 -22.62 -22.08 18.88
C ASN A 155 -21.65 -23.05 18.17
N PHE A 156 -20.57 -23.37 18.87
CA PHE A 156 -19.56 -24.29 18.34
C PHE A 156 -20.14 -25.71 18.24
N SER A 157 -19.96 -26.31 17.07
CA SER A 157 -20.26 -27.74 16.85
C SER A 157 -19.19 -28.36 15.96
N GLY A 158 -18.84 -29.62 16.23
CA GLY A 158 -17.80 -30.33 15.49
C GLY A 158 -16.89 -31.14 16.41
N SER A 159 -15.85 -31.74 15.84
CA SER A 159 -14.89 -32.59 16.55
C SER A 159 -13.69 -31.85 17.13
N ALA A 160 -13.47 -30.59 16.73
CA ALA A 160 -12.39 -29.77 17.25
C ALA A 160 -12.65 -29.27 18.69
N ILE A 161 -11.61 -28.74 19.32
CA ILE A 161 -11.65 -28.26 20.72
C ILE A 161 -11.49 -26.73 20.73
N VAL A 162 -12.39 -26.01 21.40
CA VAL A 162 -12.24 -24.58 21.69
C VAL A 162 -11.27 -24.43 22.87
N THR A 163 -10.10 -23.85 22.61
CA THR A 163 -9.02 -23.69 23.59
C THR A 163 -8.93 -22.29 24.20
N GLY A 164 -9.77 -21.35 23.73
CA GLY A 164 -9.88 -19.98 24.22
C GLY A 164 -10.99 -19.22 23.51
N ASN A 165 -11.22 -17.96 23.89
CA ASN A 165 -12.35 -17.19 23.36
C ASN A 165 -12.39 -17.10 21.82
N ASN A 166 -11.23 -17.12 21.17
CA ASN A 166 -11.10 -17.01 19.71
C ASN A 166 -10.14 -18.06 19.12
N ASN A 167 -9.89 -19.14 19.85
CA ASN A 167 -8.95 -20.19 19.44
C ASN A 167 -9.64 -21.55 19.35
N ILE A 168 -9.46 -22.22 18.22
CA ILE A 168 -9.90 -23.58 17.98
C ILE A 168 -8.67 -24.42 17.63
N GLN A 169 -8.57 -25.59 18.26
CA GLN A 169 -7.61 -26.61 17.90
C GLN A 169 -8.31 -27.72 17.14
N ALA A 170 -7.89 -27.99 15.92
CA ALA A 170 -8.46 -28.97 15.02
C ALA A 170 -7.37 -29.88 14.45
N CYS A 171 -7.75 -31.12 14.16
CA CYS A 171 -6.93 -32.06 13.39
C CYS A 171 -7.36 -32.06 11.92
N GLU A 172 -6.49 -32.58 11.05
CA GLU A 172 -6.84 -32.78 9.65
C GLU A 172 -8.05 -33.69 9.52
N GLY A 173 -9.08 -33.26 8.79
CA GLY A 173 -10.33 -33.99 8.60
C GLY A 173 -11.43 -33.61 9.58
N ASP A 174 -11.19 -32.77 10.57
CA ASP A 174 -12.24 -32.28 11.47
C ASP A 174 -13.27 -31.41 10.73
N SER A 175 -14.53 -31.58 11.05
CA SER A 175 -15.61 -30.70 10.64
C SER A 175 -15.91 -29.70 11.75
N ILE A 176 -15.89 -28.38 11.41
CA ILE A 176 -16.06 -27.31 12.38
C ILE A 176 -17.14 -26.36 11.88
N CYS A 177 -18.08 -26.04 12.79
CA CYS A 177 -19.07 -24.99 12.57
C CYS A 177 -19.18 -24.12 13.82
N PHE A 178 -19.22 -22.81 13.67
CA PHE A 178 -19.33 -21.84 14.76
C PHE A 178 -19.89 -20.51 14.28
N ASP A 179 -20.44 -19.72 15.20
CA ASP A 179 -20.90 -18.37 14.96
C ASP A 179 -19.90 -17.34 15.51
N LEU A 180 -19.65 -16.30 14.73
CA LEU A 180 -18.97 -15.08 15.17
C LEU A 180 -20.02 -13.97 15.26
N ILE A 181 -20.29 -13.50 16.45
CA ILE A 181 -21.20 -12.37 16.67
C ILE A 181 -20.39 -11.08 16.55
N GLN A 182 -20.70 -10.29 15.54
CA GLN A 182 -20.18 -8.93 15.42
C GLN A 182 -20.95 -8.00 16.37
N SER A 183 -20.23 -7.30 17.22
CA SER A 183 -20.77 -6.25 18.10
C SER A 183 -20.70 -4.90 17.45
#